data_079916a22599f4bbf789d2e883bc07fe
#
_entry.id   079916a22599f4bbf789d2e883bc07fe
#
_cell.length_a   1.000
_cell.length_b   1.000
_cell.length_c   1.000
_cell.angle_alpha   90.00
_cell.angle_beta   90.00
_cell.angle_gamma   90.00
#
_symmetry.space_group_name_H-M   'P 1'
#
loop_
_entity.id
_entity.type
_entity.pdbx_description
1 polymer ?
#
loop_
_entity_poly.entity_id
_entity_poly.type
_entity_poly.pdbx_seq_one_letter_code
_entity_poly.pdbx_strand_id
1 'polypeptide(L)'
;MRNTLLQLVLPVLGALTLAAAGAAWRAKEPAQWTEEDAHQVLAASPWAKQITATITRRLTEDQLRMAGQMGQPVGIGNEGVDPEGSGPKLSPNIFTGPGGEDRSPRSRPQPLRLEIRWETALPVQIAEMKLHENPPPTLEGDGYRIAVYGVPGKGFKGDPKELGEPLKNSAALKRAGQKDVRPVRAEVFQRERDLVVVYLFPLSAEITAKDRRIQIEARIGRIVFVQNFELSEMGFMGKLEL
;
A
#
# COMPACT_ATOMS: atom_id res chain seq x y z
N MET A 1 -53.17 52.71 -6.68
CA MET A 1 -51.84 52.54 -7.22
C MET A 1 -51.09 51.54 -6.31
N ARG A 2 -50.97 50.29 -6.78
CA ARG A 2 -50.45 49.14 -5.97
C ARG A 2 -49.01 48.92 -6.38
N ASN A 3 -48.06 49.21 -5.46
CA ASN A 3 -46.64 48.88 -5.65
C ASN A 3 -46.39 47.45 -5.15
N THR A 4 -46.13 46.58 -6.08
CA THR A 4 -45.70 45.19 -5.83
C THR A 4 -44.16 45.21 -5.68
N LEU A 5 -43.70 45.06 -4.45
CA LEU A 5 -42.27 44.81 -4.15
C LEU A 5 -41.94 43.36 -4.44
N LEU A 6 -41.18 43.14 -5.48
CA LEU A 6 -40.64 41.86 -5.88
C LEU A 6 -39.43 41.55 -4.98
N GLN A 7 -39.61 40.68 -3.98
CA GLN A 7 -38.50 40.20 -3.16
C GLN A 7 -37.72 39.13 -3.97
N LEU A 8 -36.52 39.50 -4.37
CA LEU A 8 -35.56 38.61 -4.98
C LEU A 8 -34.89 37.78 -3.89
N VAL A 9 -35.37 36.56 -3.71
CA VAL A 9 -34.69 35.58 -2.83
C VAL A 9 -33.52 35.00 -3.60
N LEU A 10 -32.29 35.42 -3.28
CA LEU A 10 -31.07 34.79 -3.73
C LEU A 10 -30.91 33.46 -2.94
N PRO A 11 -30.79 32.32 -3.61
CA PRO A 11 -30.30 31.11 -2.96
C PRO A 11 -28.78 31.28 -2.75
N VAL A 12 -28.39 31.44 -1.50
CA VAL A 12 -27.01 31.28 -1.08
C VAL A 12 -26.67 29.80 -1.28
N LEU A 13 -26.07 29.50 -2.42
CA LEU A 13 -25.42 28.23 -2.64
C LEU A 13 -24.23 28.19 -1.69
N GLY A 14 -24.45 27.58 -0.53
CA GLY A 14 -23.38 27.16 0.36
C GLY A 14 -22.55 26.10 -0.37
N ALA A 15 -21.52 26.55 -1.09
CA ALA A 15 -20.44 25.68 -1.50
C ALA A 15 -19.83 25.14 -0.19
N LEU A 16 -20.23 23.92 0.21
CA LEU A 16 -19.44 23.12 1.12
C LEU A 16 -18.11 22.93 0.44
N THR A 17 -17.20 23.82 0.73
CA THR A 17 -15.77 23.55 0.59
C THR A 17 -15.49 22.39 1.54
N LEU A 18 -15.46 21.17 1.02
CA LEU A 18 -14.61 20.11 1.54
C LEU A 18 -13.15 20.54 1.28
N ALA A 19 -12.82 21.76 1.62
CA ALA A 19 -11.48 22.17 1.85
C ALA A 19 -11.04 21.30 2.99
N ALA A 20 -10.19 20.30 2.65
CA ALA A 20 -9.26 19.78 3.59
C ALA A 20 -9.64 20.20 5.01
N ALA A 21 -10.29 19.34 5.80
CA ALA A 21 -10.22 19.43 7.24
C ALA A 21 -8.72 19.29 7.53
N GLY A 22 -7.97 20.29 7.04
CA GLY A 22 -6.55 20.41 7.03
C GLY A 22 -6.21 20.43 8.48
N ALA A 23 -5.88 19.29 8.96
CA ALA A 23 -5.08 19.05 10.13
C ALA A 23 -5.27 20.15 11.20
N ALA A 24 -6.48 20.27 11.73
CA ALA A 24 -6.75 21.20 12.85
C ALA A 24 -5.76 20.97 14.01
N TRP A 25 -5.29 19.73 14.14
CA TRP A 25 -4.24 19.34 15.09
C TRP A 25 -2.88 20.05 14.87
N ARG A 26 -2.58 20.47 13.62
CA ARG A 26 -1.29 21.18 13.32
C ARG A 26 -1.20 22.57 13.97
N ALA A 27 -2.33 23.21 14.17
CA ALA A 27 -2.40 24.52 14.81
C ALA A 27 -2.47 24.45 16.34
N LYS A 28 -2.61 23.25 16.89
CA LYS A 28 -2.73 23.01 18.32
C LYS A 28 -1.40 22.53 18.92
N GLU A 29 -1.16 22.92 20.15
CA GLU A 29 -0.12 22.28 20.98
C GLU A 29 -0.46 20.81 21.19
N PRO A 30 0.52 19.88 21.19
CA PRO A 30 0.26 18.44 21.37
C PRO A 30 -0.56 18.11 22.61
N ALA A 31 -0.38 18.87 23.70
CA ALA A 31 -1.13 18.69 24.94
C ALA A 31 -2.65 18.98 24.77
N GLN A 32 -3.01 19.76 23.76
CA GLN A 32 -4.39 20.15 23.46
C GLN A 32 -5.07 19.22 22.45
N TRP A 33 -4.36 18.23 21.92
CA TRP A 33 -4.94 17.28 20.97
C TRP A 33 -6.06 16.50 21.64
N THR A 34 -7.15 16.37 20.91
CA THR A 34 -8.25 15.47 21.27
C THR A 34 -7.98 14.06 20.72
N GLU A 35 -8.76 13.09 21.11
CA GLU A 35 -8.71 11.75 20.51
C GLU A 35 -8.96 11.79 18.99
N GLU A 36 -9.88 12.65 18.54
CA GLU A 36 -10.13 12.85 17.12
C GLU A 36 -8.91 13.41 16.37
N ASP A 37 -8.20 14.38 16.98
CA ASP A 37 -6.95 14.90 16.42
C ASP A 37 -5.91 13.77 16.32
N ALA A 38 -5.80 12.92 17.33
CA ALA A 38 -4.90 11.78 17.34
C ALA A 38 -5.28 10.74 16.25
N HIS A 39 -6.56 10.42 16.12
CA HIS A 39 -7.03 9.56 15.03
C HIS A 39 -6.69 10.12 13.65
N GLN A 40 -6.86 11.43 13.43
CA GLN A 40 -6.48 12.07 12.18
C GLN A 40 -4.98 11.96 11.90
N VAL A 41 -4.14 12.15 12.92
CA VAL A 41 -2.69 12.00 12.76
C VAL A 41 -2.33 10.59 12.34
N LEU A 42 -2.96 9.58 12.93
CA LEU A 42 -2.65 8.17 12.64
C LEU A 42 -3.24 7.68 11.31
N ALA A 43 -4.34 8.25 10.84
CA ALA A 43 -5.03 7.78 9.64
C ALA A 43 -4.71 8.59 8.37
N ALA A 44 -4.52 9.91 8.49
CA ALA A 44 -4.43 10.82 7.36
C ALA A 44 -3.51 12.02 7.65
N SER A 45 -2.23 11.75 7.86
CA SER A 45 -1.20 12.77 8.07
C SER A 45 -0.04 12.59 7.08
N PRO A 46 0.93 13.51 7.06
CA PRO A 46 2.16 13.29 6.28
C PRO A 46 2.91 12.02 6.66
N TRP A 47 2.82 11.60 7.92
CA TRP A 47 3.47 10.40 8.46
C TRP A 47 2.64 9.14 8.37
N ALA A 48 1.32 9.27 8.11
CA ALA A 48 0.40 8.14 7.98
C ALA A 48 -0.35 8.22 6.65
N LYS A 49 -0.26 7.18 5.84
CA LYS A 49 -0.85 7.12 4.50
C LYS A 49 -1.64 5.83 4.33
N GLN A 50 -2.86 5.96 3.86
CA GLN A 50 -3.62 4.81 3.37
C GLN A 50 -3.23 4.51 1.93
N ILE A 51 -2.96 3.25 1.66
CA ILE A 51 -2.54 2.78 0.34
C ILE A 51 -3.42 1.63 -0.15
N THR A 52 -3.47 1.50 -1.45
CA THR A 52 -4.03 0.32 -2.11
C THR A 52 -2.90 -0.56 -2.59
N ALA A 53 -2.76 -1.74 -2.00
CA ALA A 53 -1.73 -2.68 -2.36
C ALA A 53 -2.19 -3.61 -3.48
N THR A 54 -1.23 -4.06 -4.29
CA THR A 54 -1.45 -5.06 -5.33
C THR A 54 -1.09 -6.44 -4.80
N ILE A 55 -2.00 -7.40 -4.96
CA ILE A 55 -1.72 -8.81 -4.65
C ILE A 55 -1.27 -9.51 -5.92
N THR A 56 -0.01 -9.92 -5.97
CA THR A 56 0.49 -10.73 -7.09
C THR A 56 -0.14 -12.12 -7.03
N ARG A 57 -0.83 -12.52 -8.09
CA ARG A 57 -1.34 -13.88 -8.21
C ARG A 57 -0.19 -14.84 -8.51
N ARG A 58 -0.17 -15.98 -7.83
CA ARG A 58 0.56 -17.13 -8.39
C ARG A 58 -0.23 -17.58 -9.63
N LEU A 59 0.37 -17.48 -10.78
CA LEU A 59 -0.14 -18.17 -11.95
C LEU A 59 -0.03 -19.68 -11.67
N THR A 60 -1.09 -20.42 -11.94
CA THR A 60 -1.03 -21.89 -11.94
C THR A 60 -0.13 -22.36 -13.09
N GLU A 61 0.39 -23.57 -13.01
CA GLU A 61 1.19 -24.13 -14.12
C GLU A 61 0.46 -24.06 -15.45
N ASP A 62 -0.85 -24.31 -15.47
CA ASP A 62 -1.66 -24.20 -16.69
C ASP A 62 -1.73 -22.77 -17.21
N GLN A 63 -1.81 -21.78 -16.33
CA GLN A 63 -1.77 -20.36 -16.72
C GLN A 63 -0.39 -19.94 -17.22
N LEU A 64 0.69 -20.48 -16.65
CA LEU A 64 2.06 -20.26 -17.12
C LEU A 64 2.28 -20.90 -18.50
N ARG A 65 1.74 -22.10 -18.71
CA ARG A 65 1.77 -22.79 -20.02
C ARG A 65 0.98 -22.00 -21.08
N MET A 66 -0.24 -21.54 -20.75
CA MET A 66 -1.06 -20.73 -21.65
C MET A 66 -0.43 -19.37 -21.96
N ALA A 67 0.34 -18.81 -21.04
CA ALA A 67 1.05 -17.54 -21.24
C ALA A 67 2.38 -17.68 -21.99
N GLY A 68 2.75 -18.89 -22.43
CA GLY A 68 4.01 -19.17 -23.14
C GLY A 68 5.29 -18.94 -22.28
N GLN A 69 5.15 -18.79 -20.98
CA GLN A 69 6.25 -18.52 -20.06
C GLN A 69 6.93 -19.80 -19.53
N MET A 70 6.33 -20.96 -19.71
CA MET A 70 7.04 -22.22 -19.56
C MET A 70 7.51 -22.62 -20.95
N GLY A 71 8.83 -22.75 -21.12
CA GLY A 71 9.45 -23.17 -22.36
C GLY A 71 8.71 -24.38 -22.92
N GLN A 72 8.15 -24.25 -24.10
CA GLN A 72 7.70 -25.43 -24.82
C GLN A 72 8.88 -26.36 -24.85
N PRO A 73 8.72 -27.65 -24.50
CA PRO A 73 9.74 -28.62 -24.85
C PRO A 73 9.96 -28.42 -26.35
N VAL A 74 11.17 -28.07 -26.73
CA VAL A 74 11.57 -27.99 -28.13
C VAL A 74 11.25 -29.37 -28.68
N GLY A 75 10.13 -29.47 -29.37
CA GLY A 75 9.73 -30.72 -30.01
C GLY A 75 10.86 -31.10 -30.91
N ILE A 76 11.38 -32.28 -30.69
CA ILE A 76 12.30 -32.92 -31.62
C ILE A 76 11.60 -32.84 -32.96
N GLY A 77 12.15 -32.03 -33.86
CA GLY A 77 11.64 -31.88 -35.19
C GLY A 77 11.51 -33.27 -35.82
N ASN A 78 10.33 -33.72 -36.07
CA ASN A 78 10.10 -34.78 -37.04
C ASN A 78 10.37 -34.14 -38.41
N GLU A 79 11.63 -34.18 -38.80
CA GLU A 79 11.96 -34.13 -40.21
C GLU A 79 11.37 -35.40 -40.83
N GLY A 80 10.46 -35.19 -41.72
CA GLY A 80 10.21 -36.25 -42.63
C GLY A 80 8.72 -36.56 -42.83
N VAL A 81 8.38 -36.34 -44.08
CA VAL A 81 7.22 -36.88 -44.83
C VAL A 81 6.04 -35.94 -44.94
N ASP A 82 6.09 -35.14 -45.97
CA ASP A 82 4.89 -34.71 -46.72
C ASP A 82 4.25 -35.90 -47.40
N PRO A 83 3.05 -36.28 -47.04
CA PRO A 83 2.21 -36.94 -47.99
C PRO A 83 1.20 -35.90 -48.52
N GLU A 84 1.32 -35.63 -49.82
CA GLU A 84 0.22 -35.11 -50.62
C GLU A 84 -1.08 -35.80 -50.22
N GLY A 85 -1.99 -35.05 -49.64
CA GLY A 85 -3.32 -35.58 -49.28
C GLY A 85 -4.24 -34.44 -48.91
N SER A 86 -4.98 -33.97 -49.89
CA SER A 86 -6.10 -33.04 -49.79
C SER A 86 -7.09 -33.48 -48.72
N GLY A 87 -6.94 -33.00 -47.48
CA GLY A 87 -7.94 -33.11 -46.45
C GLY A 87 -8.76 -31.82 -46.36
N PRO A 88 -10.08 -31.91 -46.12
CA PRO A 88 -10.93 -30.73 -46.04
C PRO A 88 -10.48 -29.83 -44.91
N LYS A 89 -10.27 -28.54 -45.21
CA LYS A 89 -10.02 -27.49 -44.26
C LYS A 89 -11.21 -27.40 -43.31
N LEU A 90 -11.09 -28.00 -42.14
CA LEU A 90 -12.02 -27.80 -41.03
C LEU A 90 -11.85 -26.36 -40.52
N SER A 91 -12.83 -25.54 -40.84
CA SER A 91 -12.95 -24.20 -40.26
C SER A 91 -13.03 -24.29 -38.73
N PRO A 92 -12.33 -23.43 -38.00
CA PRO A 92 -12.30 -23.47 -36.53
C PRO A 92 -13.59 -22.96 -35.86
N ASN A 93 -14.76 -23.03 -36.53
CA ASN A 93 -15.98 -22.38 -36.06
C ASN A 93 -17.14 -23.32 -35.71
N ILE A 94 -16.89 -24.59 -35.34
CA ILE A 94 -17.96 -25.54 -35.00
C ILE A 94 -18.05 -25.84 -33.49
N PHE A 95 -17.59 -24.98 -32.62
CA PHE A 95 -17.89 -25.09 -31.20
C PHE A 95 -18.48 -23.80 -30.61
N THR A 96 -19.47 -23.22 -31.30
CA THR A 96 -20.45 -22.35 -30.63
C THR A 96 -21.70 -23.16 -30.35
N GLY A 97 -21.63 -24.08 -29.41
CA GLY A 97 -22.80 -24.64 -28.77
C GLY A 97 -23.50 -23.56 -27.95
N PRO A 98 -24.84 -23.43 -28.00
CA PRO A 98 -25.60 -22.58 -27.13
C PRO A 98 -25.69 -23.26 -25.75
N GLY A 99 -24.73 -23.04 -24.91
CA GLY A 99 -24.74 -23.70 -23.62
C GLY A 99 -23.59 -23.27 -22.74
N GLY A 100 -23.88 -22.38 -21.79
CA GLY A 100 -23.04 -22.16 -20.63
C GLY A 100 -22.11 -20.99 -20.75
N GLU A 101 -22.67 -19.80 -20.66
CA GLU A 101 -21.96 -18.68 -20.09
C GLU A 101 -21.71 -18.95 -18.60
N ASP A 102 -20.84 -19.90 -18.29
CA ASP A 102 -20.23 -19.98 -16.99
C ASP A 102 -19.11 -18.92 -16.94
N ARG A 103 -19.52 -17.69 -17.15
CA ARG A 103 -18.78 -16.51 -16.72
C ARG A 103 -18.97 -16.41 -15.21
N SER A 104 -18.41 -17.35 -14.46
CA SER A 104 -18.07 -17.13 -13.08
C SER A 104 -17.39 -15.76 -13.05
N PRO A 105 -17.92 -14.78 -12.34
CA PRO A 105 -17.32 -13.46 -12.29
C PRO A 105 -15.90 -13.69 -11.79
N ARG A 106 -14.92 -13.59 -12.69
CA ARG A 106 -13.51 -13.65 -12.36
C ARG A 106 -13.37 -12.66 -11.23
N SER A 107 -13.24 -13.17 -9.99
CA SER A 107 -13.19 -12.36 -8.79
C SER A 107 -12.13 -11.28 -9.03
N ARG A 108 -12.59 -10.08 -9.33
CA ARG A 108 -11.68 -8.95 -9.49
C ARG A 108 -10.85 -8.93 -8.23
N PRO A 109 -9.51 -8.90 -8.31
CA PRO A 109 -8.70 -8.82 -7.11
C PRO A 109 -9.24 -7.65 -6.31
N GLN A 110 -9.77 -7.93 -5.12
CA GLN A 110 -10.22 -6.85 -4.26
C GLN A 110 -8.97 -6.06 -3.87
N PRO A 111 -8.98 -4.75 -4.03
CA PRO A 111 -7.87 -3.93 -3.63
C PRO A 111 -7.68 -4.09 -2.11
N LEU A 112 -6.51 -4.52 -1.71
CA LEU A 112 -6.15 -4.60 -0.30
C LEU A 112 -5.79 -3.19 0.17
N ARG A 113 -6.51 -2.70 1.16
CA ARG A 113 -6.18 -1.43 1.82
C ARG A 113 -5.20 -1.71 2.94
N LEU A 114 -4.08 -1.03 2.91
CA LEU A 114 -3.08 -1.03 3.96
C LEU A 114 -2.89 0.40 4.46
N GLU A 115 -2.34 0.53 5.64
CA GLU A 115 -1.93 1.81 6.17
C GLU A 115 -0.45 1.76 6.49
N ILE A 116 0.30 2.79 6.08
CA ILE A 116 1.72 2.92 6.38
C ILE A 116 1.90 4.10 7.32
N ARG A 117 2.60 3.86 8.43
CA ARG A 117 2.93 4.88 9.43
C ARG A 117 4.42 4.99 9.64
N TRP A 118 4.89 6.22 9.79
CA TRP A 118 6.24 6.53 10.24
C TRP A 118 6.26 6.61 11.77
N GLU A 119 6.44 5.48 12.46
CA GLU A 119 6.25 5.37 13.92
C GLU A 119 7.27 6.14 14.75
N THR A 120 8.45 6.44 14.21
CA THR A 120 9.44 7.24 14.94
C THR A 120 9.12 8.73 14.97
N ALA A 121 8.25 9.21 14.08
CA ALA A 121 7.88 10.62 14.06
C ALA A 121 7.14 11.02 15.34
N LEU A 122 7.57 12.11 15.96
CA LEU A 122 7.01 12.59 17.22
C LEU A 122 5.48 12.76 17.20
N PRO A 123 4.85 13.30 16.13
CA PRO A 123 3.39 13.40 16.08
C PRO A 123 2.68 12.05 16.14
N VAL A 124 3.26 11.02 15.53
CA VAL A 124 2.69 9.67 15.55
C VAL A 124 2.80 9.07 16.95
N GLN A 125 3.96 9.24 17.61
CA GLN A 125 4.15 8.76 18.99
C GLN A 125 3.18 9.44 19.97
N ILE A 126 3.00 10.76 19.87
CA ILE A 126 2.05 11.49 20.70
C ILE A 126 0.61 11.00 20.47
N ALA A 127 0.23 10.81 19.21
CA ALA A 127 -1.10 10.32 18.88
C ALA A 127 -1.34 8.88 19.39
N GLU A 128 -0.37 7.99 19.26
CA GLU A 128 -0.44 6.64 19.83
C GLU A 128 -0.59 6.68 21.36
N MET A 129 0.21 7.48 22.05
CA MET A 129 0.09 7.64 23.52
C MET A 129 -1.25 8.25 23.96
N LYS A 130 -1.85 9.08 23.10
CA LYS A 130 -3.16 9.68 23.39
C LYS A 130 -4.30 8.70 23.31
N LEU A 131 -4.22 7.72 22.39
CA LEU A 131 -5.28 6.76 22.12
C LEU A 131 -5.12 5.46 22.90
N HIS A 132 -3.94 5.16 23.36
CA HIS A 132 -3.62 3.90 24.03
C HIS A 132 -2.97 4.16 25.38
N GLU A 133 -3.43 3.47 26.42
CA GLU A 133 -2.80 3.51 27.75
C GLU A 133 -1.37 2.97 27.72
N ASN A 134 -1.13 1.97 26.85
CA ASN A 134 0.18 1.38 26.64
C ASN A 134 0.54 1.47 25.14
N PRO A 135 1.77 1.87 24.82
CA PRO A 135 2.22 1.90 23.44
C PRO A 135 2.17 0.49 22.84
N PRO A 136 1.70 0.33 21.59
CA PRO A 136 1.67 -0.95 20.95
C PRO A 136 3.09 -1.51 20.75
N PRO A 137 3.26 -2.84 20.77
CA PRO A 137 4.56 -3.46 20.55
C PRO A 137 5.16 -3.00 19.24
N THR A 138 6.43 -2.60 19.27
CA THR A 138 7.19 -2.14 18.11
C THR A 138 8.64 -2.61 18.19
N LEU A 139 9.41 -2.38 17.12
CA LEU A 139 10.84 -2.70 17.12
C LEU A 139 11.61 -1.75 18.01
N GLU A 140 12.46 -2.32 18.84
CA GLU A 140 13.45 -1.56 19.61
C GLU A 140 14.70 -1.29 18.76
N GLY A 141 15.36 -0.18 19.02
CA GLY A 141 16.61 0.21 18.36
C GLY A 141 16.56 1.61 17.76
N ASP A 142 17.75 2.14 17.49
CA ASP A 142 17.94 3.45 16.88
C ASP A 142 17.73 3.34 15.36
N GLY A 143 16.79 4.12 14.85
CA GLY A 143 16.47 4.08 13.42
C GLY A 143 15.11 4.67 13.10
N TYR A 144 14.82 4.73 11.82
CA TYR A 144 13.50 5.12 11.34
C TYR A 144 12.59 3.88 11.32
N ARG A 145 11.51 3.90 12.11
CA ARG A 145 10.52 2.81 12.12
C ARG A 145 9.36 3.15 11.20
N ILE A 146 9.12 2.26 10.25
CA ILE A 146 7.98 2.36 9.36
C ILE A 146 7.14 1.10 9.53
N ALA A 147 5.90 1.26 9.92
CA ALA A 147 4.95 0.17 10.13
C ALA A 147 3.91 0.10 9.00
N VAL A 148 3.53 -1.13 8.65
CA VAL A 148 2.49 -1.44 7.66
C VAL A 148 1.39 -2.21 8.36
N TYR A 149 0.22 -1.58 8.48
CA TYR A 149 -0.98 -2.09 9.14
C TYR A 149 -1.95 -2.72 8.14
N GLY A 150 -2.86 -3.53 8.64
CA GLY A 150 -3.91 -4.17 7.84
C GLY A 150 -3.41 -5.35 7.00
N VAL A 151 -2.29 -5.94 7.37
CA VAL A 151 -1.73 -7.08 6.64
C VAL A 151 -2.51 -8.34 7.00
N PRO A 152 -3.15 -9.04 6.01
CA PRO A 152 -3.97 -10.20 6.30
C PRO A 152 -3.14 -11.36 6.85
N GLY A 153 -3.45 -11.84 8.05
CA GLY A 153 -2.75 -12.96 8.69
C GLY A 153 -2.82 -14.28 7.88
N LYS A 154 -3.89 -14.47 7.11
CA LYS A 154 -4.07 -15.65 6.25
C LYS A 154 -3.02 -15.79 5.12
N GLY A 155 -2.24 -14.75 4.85
CA GLY A 155 -1.19 -14.75 3.82
C GLY A 155 0.17 -15.24 4.30
N PHE A 156 0.37 -15.31 5.61
CA PHE A 156 1.62 -15.76 6.21
C PHE A 156 1.57 -17.24 6.53
N LYS A 157 2.48 -17.99 5.92
CA LYS A 157 2.75 -19.40 6.28
C LYS A 157 4.07 -19.41 7.03
N GLY A 158 4.06 -19.79 8.29
CA GLY A 158 5.25 -19.89 9.14
C GLY A 158 5.14 -19.08 10.43
N ASP A 159 6.13 -19.21 11.28
CA ASP A 159 6.26 -18.42 12.49
C ASP A 159 6.51 -16.95 12.13
N PRO A 160 5.76 -15.98 12.67
CA PRO A 160 6.02 -14.56 12.48
C PRO A 160 7.48 -14.15 12.74
N LYS A 161 8.16 -14.84 13.64
CA LYS A 161 9.58 -14.58 13.96
C LYS A 161 10.53 -14.96 12.84
N GLU A 162 10.18 -15.94 12.01
CA GLU A 162 11.02 -16.37 10.89
C GLU A 162 10.84 -15.50 9.65
N LEU A 163 9.82 -14.63 9.63
CA LEU A 163 9.52 -13.77 8.50
C LEU A 163 10.40 -12.52 8.44
N GLY A 164 11.12 -12.20 9.50
CA GLY A 164 11.92 -10.98 9.59
C GLY A 164 12.94 -10.83 8.46
N GLU A 165 13.76 -11.85 8.21
CA GLU A 165 14.79 -11.79 7.17
C GLU A 165 14.24 -11.68 5.74
N PRO A 166 13.24 -12.48 5.31
CA PRO A 166 12.59 -12.28 4.02
C PRO A 166 11.98 -10.90 3.85
N LEU A 167 11.35 -10.35 4.89
CA LEU A 167 10.73 -9.03 4.87
C LEU A 167 11.79 -7.92 4.75
N LYS A 168 12.87 -8.01 5.54
CA LYS A 168 14.00 -7.09 5.49
C LYS A 168 14.59 -7.01 4.09
N ASN A 169 14.80 -8.16 3.45
CA ASN A 169 15.41 -8.24 2.12
C ASN A 169 14.47 -7.75 1.00
N SER A 170 13.18 -7.66 1.26
CA SER A 170 12.16 -7.27 0.28
C SER A 170 11.65 -5.84 0.45
N ALA A 171 12.29 -5.03 1.28
CA ALA A 171 11.94 -3.63 1.49
C ALA A 171 13.13 -2.71 1.22
N ALA A 172 12.84 -1.49 0.77
CA ALA A 172 13.83 -0.44 0.57
C ALA A 172 13.22 0.95 0.70
N LEU A 173 14.00 1.89 1.23
CA LEU A 173 13.77 3.32 1.09
C LEU A 173 14.59 3.85 -0.07
N LYS A 174 13.91 4.51 -1.00
CA LYS A 174 14.50 5.10 -2.20
C LYS A 174 14.50 6.61 -2.12
N ARG A 175 15.59 7.22 -2.52
CA ARG A 175 15.80 8.66 -2.60
C ARG A 175 16.41 9.02 -3.95
N ALA A 176 16.00 10.14 -4.52
CA ALA A 176 16.52 10.58 -5.81
C ALA A 176 18.05 10.75 -5.76
N GLY A 177 18.76 10.10 -6.69
CA GLY A 177 20.23 10.22 -6.82
C GLY A 177 21.06 9.57 -5.70
N GLN A 178 20.44 8.79 -4.82
CA GLN A 178 21.13 8.08 -3.74
C GLN A 178 20.91 6.58 -3.82
N LYS A 179 21.75 5.83 -3.11
CA LYS A 179 21.57 4.37 -3.00
C LYS A 179 20.34 4.04 -2.18
N ASP A 180 19.67 2.96 -2.57
CA ASP A 180 18.56 2.40 -1.81
C ASP A 180 19.04 1.99 -0.42
N VAL A 181 18.25 2.36 0.59
CA VAL A 181 18.50 2.00 1.98
C VAL A 181 17.63 0.82 2.34
N ARG A 182 18.25 -0.26 2.78
CA ARG A 182 17.53 -1.46 3.26
C ARG A 182 17.32 -1.38 4.77
N PRO A 183 16.23 -1.93 5.29
CA PRO A 183 16.05 -2.02 6.73
C PRO A 183 17.11 -2.93 7.35
N VAL A 184 17.54 -2.61 8.55
CA VAL A 184 18.46 -3.45 9.34
C VAL A 184 17.71 -4.58 10.02
N ARG A 185 16.41 -4.38 10.27
CA ARG A 185 15.53 -5.34 10.94
C ARG A 185 14.10 -5.19 10.43
N ALA A 186 13.35 -6.29 10.42
CA ALA A 186 11.91 -6.29 10.19
C ALA A 186 11.27 -7.36 11.09
N GLU A 187 10.12 -7.05 11.65
CA GLU A 187 9.36 -7.97 12.49
C GLU A 187 7.87 -7.86 12.22
N VAL A 188 7.15 -8.91 12.58
CA VAL A 188 5.70 -8.99 12.48
C VAL A 188 5.11 -9.02 13.88
N PHE A 189 4.21 -8.10 14.14
CA PHE A 189 3.49 -8.00 15.41
C PHE A 189 2.01 -8.27 15.19
N GLN A 190 1.37 -8.89 16.18
CA GLN A 190 -0.07 -8.93 16.26
C GLN A 190 -0.53 -7.68 17.01
N ARG A 191 -1.32 -6.83 16.35
CA ARG A 191 -1.95 -5.66 16.96
C ARG A 191 -3.45 -5.76 16.71
N GLU A 192 -4.23 -5.86 17.77
CA GLU A 192 -5.67 -6.06 17.71
C GLU A 192 -6.04 -7.28 16.84
N ARG A 193 -6.66 -7.07 15.67
CA ARG A 193 -7.10 -8.11 14.74
C ARG A 193 -6.17 -8.34 13.56
N ASP A 194 -5.27 -7.38 13.32
CA ASP A 194 -4.42 -7.36 12.13
C ASP A 194 -2.96 -7.63 12.46
N LEU A 195 -2.23 -8.10 11.47
CA LEU A 195 -0.79 -8.16 11.52
C LEU A 195 -0.21 -6.81 11.12
N VAL A 196 0.82 -6.40 11.83
CA VAL A 196 1.60 -5.20 11.55
C VAL A 196 3.02 -5.61 11.25
N VAL A 197 3.54 -5.20 10.10
CA VAL A 197 4.95 -5.39 9.73
C VAL A 197 5.70 -4.10 10.02
N VAL A 198 6.69 -4.16 10.91
CA VAL A 198 7.52 -3.01 11.26
C VAL A 198 8.91 -3.19 10.68
N TYR A 199 9.38 -2.18 9.95
CA TYR A 199 10.72 -2.10 9.38
C TYR A 199 11.53 -1.07 10.15
N LEU A 200 12.77 -1.41 10.53
CA LEU A 200 13.74 -0.50 11.13
C LEU A 200 14.81 -0.17 10.11
N PHE A 201 14.87 1.08 9.68
CA PHE A 201 15.90 1.59 8.77
C PHE A 201 16.99 2.32 9.56
N PRO A 202 18.26 2.21 9.15
CA PRO A 202 19.36 2.78 9.93
C PRO A 202 19.39 4.29 9.86
N LEU A 203 19.76 4.96 10.97
CA LEU A 203 20.00 6.41 11.00
C LEU A 203 21.14 6.85 10.07
N SER A 204 22.06 5.95 9.72
CA SER A 204 23.12 6.22 8.75
C SER A 204 22.60 6.57 7.35
N ALA A 205 21.29 6.39 7.11
CA ALA A 205 20.65 6.91 5.92
C ALA A 205 20.65 8.44 5.87
N GLU A 206 20.80 9.14 7.00
CA GLU A 206 20.85 10.62 7.10
C GLU A 206 19.77 11.33 6.27
N ILE A 207 18.51 10.95 6.51
CA ILE A 207 17.40 11.54 5.79
C ILE A 207 17.21 12.99 6.24
N THR A 208 17.20 13.90 5.27
CA THR A 208 17.13 15.34 5.53
C THR A 208 16.07 16.00 4.64
N ALA A 209 15.68 17.23 4.97
CA ALA A 209 14.75 18.02 4.16
C ALA A 209 15.24 18.23 2.71
N LYS A 210 16.53 18.07 2.42
CA LYS A 210 17.10 18.17 1.08
C LYS A 210 16.67 17.04 0.16
N ASP A 211 16.32 15.89 0.72
CA ASP A 211 15.88 14.71 -0.03
C ASP A 211 14.51 14.93 -0.69
N ARG A 212 13.75 15.96 -0.29
CA ARG A 212 12.42 16.32 -0.77
C ARG A 212 11.38 15.21 -0.64
N ARG A 213 11.67 14.03 -1.20
CA ARG A 213 10.77 12.89 -1.23
C ARG A 213 11.51 11.60 -0.89
N ILE A 214 10.85 10.77 -0.12
CA ILE A 214 11.27 9.39 0.15
C ILE A 214 10.18 8.46 -0.36
N GLN A 215 10.59 7.41 -1.02
CA GLN A 215 9.72 6.33 -1.46
C GLN A 215 10.05 5.07 -0.66
N ILE A 216 9.06 4.50 0.00
CA ILE A 216 9.15 3.13 0.51
C ILE A 216 8.59 2.17 -0.54
N GLU A 217 9.35 1.14 -0.84
CA GLU A 217 8.94 0.03 -1.67
C GLU A 217 9.11 -1.25 -0.87
N ALA A 218 8.07 -2.07 -0.77
CA ALA A 218 8.16 -3.32 -0.04
C ALA A 218 7.26 -4.41 -0.60
N ARG A 219 7.68 -5.65 -0.33
CA ARG A 219 6.91 -6.85 -0.62
C ARG A 219 6.69 -7.64 0.66
N ILE A 220 5.44 -7.86 1.01
CA ILE A 220 5.02 -8.66 2.15
C ILE A 220 4.32 -9.93 1.61
N GLY A 221 5.08 -11.01 1.45
CA GLY A 221 4.60 -12.20 0.76
C GLY A 221 4.22 -11.91 -0.69
N ARG A 222 2.90 -11.89 -1.01
CA ARG A 222 2.38 -11.55 -2.34
C ARG A 222 1.88 -10.11 -2.46
N ILE A 223 1.91 -9.37 -1.38
CA ILE A 223 1.48 -7.97 -1.34
C ILE A 223 2.66 -7.11 -1.75
N VAL A 224 2.48 -6.29 -2.77
CA VAL A 224 3.50 -5.33 -3.23
C VAL A 224 2.91 -3.94 -3.17
N PHE A 225 3.66 -3.01 -2.61
CA PHE A 225 3.26 -1.63 -2.55
C PHE A 225 4.45 -0.68 -2.70
N VAL A 226 4.13 0.53 -3.10
CA VAL A 226 5.04 1.66 -3.22
C VAL A 226 4.34 2.87 -2.62
N GLN A 227 4.98 3.58 -1.71
CA GLN A 227 4.42 4.79 -1.12
C GLN A 227 5.47 5.89 -1.06
N ASN A 228 5.06 7.09 -1.44
CA ASN A 228 5.86 8.30 -1.36
C ASN A 228 5.53 9.14 -0.14
N PHE A 229 6.55 9.70 0.48
CA PHE A 229 6.46 10.69 1.55
C PHE A 229 7.15 11.97 1.11
N GLU A 230 6.42 13.08 1.12
CA GLU A 230 6.95 14.41 0.82
C GLU A 230 7.49 15.02 2.11
N LEU A 231 8.81 15.13 2.23
CA LEU A 231 9.47 15.59 3.47
C LEU A 231 9.13 17.02 3.84
N SER A 232 8.79 17.86 2.86
CA SER A 232 8.32 19.23 3.10
C SER A 232 7.03 19.29 3.93
N GLU A 233 6.21 18.23 3.89
CA GLU A 233 4.98 18.12 4.66
C GLU A 233 5.20 17.53 6.06
N MET A 234 6.33 16.84 6.26
CA MET A 234 6.67 16.10 7.49
C MET A 234 7.36 16.99 8.55
N GLY A 235 7.14 18.29 8.47
CA GLY A 235 7.57 19.24 9.48
C GLY A 235 6.60 19.29 10.66
N PHE A 236 7.14 19.26 11.89
CA PHE A 236 6.39 19.42 13.12
C PHE A 236 7.20 20.29 14.10
N MET A 237 6.55 21.29 14.69
CA MET A 237 7.20 22.26 15.60
C MET A 237 8.50 22.87 15.02
N GLY A 238 8.51 23.14 13.69
CA GLY A 238 9.65 23.76 13.01
C GLY A 238 10.80 22.81 12.66
N LYS A 239 10.67 21.51 12.89
CA LYS A 239 11.67 20.48 12.57
C LYS A 239 11.10 19.41 11.66
N LEU A 240 11.97 18.79 10.87
CA LEU A 240 11.63 17.55 10.15
C LEU A 240 11.56 16.42 11.15
N GLU A 241 10.43 15.73 11.23
CA GLU A 241 10.19 14.61 12.13
C GLU A 241 10.01 13.31 11.32
N LEU A 242 10.85 12.30 11.65
CA LEU A 242 10.91 11.04 10.92
C LEU A 242 10.96 9.83 11.87
#